data_baaaf63bb1bd625daadf55fc52b6dc49
#
_entry.id   baaaf63bb1bd625daadf55fc52b6dc49
#
_cell.length_a   1.000
_cell.length_b   1.000
_cell.length_c   1.000
_cell.angle_alpha   90.00
_cell.angle_beta   90.00
_cell.angle_gamma   90.00
#
_symmetry.space_group_name_H-M   'P 1'
#
loop_
_entity.id
_entity.type
_entity.pdbx_description
1 polymer ?
#
loop_
_entity_poly.entity_id
_entity_poly.type
_entity_poly.pdbx_seq_one_letter_code
_entity_poly.pdbx_strand_id
1 'polypeptide(L)'
;MKNKNGIYIIGVDHGYGNIKTANCCFPTGVESSDTEPTFKNDLLIYQGRYYQIGVGHKEYAAEKIMDEDYYILTLAAIARELSREQITQANAFLAVGLPLSWVAKQRKAFREYLLQNREVEFSFRRKDYHIRIVGATVYPQGFAAIAPIVNHFTGSNMLCDIGNGTMNILRTLDSKVDLRQMFTEKYGVQQCVLAIQEALMREHHAELEEQMIHNFLRY
;
A
#
# COMPACT_ATOMS: atom_id res chain seq x y z
N MET A 1 -9.52 -10.06 -5.81
CA MET A 1 -10.75 -9.76 -5.01
C MET A 1 -11.55 -11.05 -4.83
N LYS A 2 -12.19 -11.26 -3.67
CA LYS A 2 -13.09 -12.42 -3.40
C LYS A 2 -14.45 -11.89 -2.97
N ASN A 3 -15.53 -12.51 -3.43
CA ASN A 3 -16.89 -12.23 -2.96
C ASN A 3 -17.34 -13.35 -2.00
N LYS A 4 -17.81 -12.97 -0.83
CA LYS A 4 -18.42 -13.90 0.15
C LYS A 4 -19.72 -13.30 0.66
N ASN A 5 -20.84 -13.93 0.31
CA ASN A 5 -22.19 -13.52 0.71
C ASN A 5 -22.51 -12.04 0.39
N GLY A 6 -22.14 -11.58 -0.82
CA GLY A 6 -22.38 -10.20 -1.24
C GLY A 6 -21.39 -9.16 -0.69
N ILE A 7 -20.36 -9.59 0.06
CA ILE A 7 -19.29 -8.73 0.55
C ILE A 7 -18.03 -8.99 -0.24
N TYR A 8 -17.47 -7.94 -0.85
CA TYR A 8 -16.21 -7.99 -1.58
C TYR A 8 -15.04 -7.81 -0.63
N ILE A 9 -14.21 -8.84 -0.50
CA ILE A 9 -12.98 -8.78 0.30
C ILE A 9 -11.87 -8.24 -0.59
N ILE A 10 -11.39 -7.04 -0.26
CA ILE A 10 -10.37 -6.32 -1.02
C ILE A 10 -9.10 -6.21 -0.17
N GLY A 11 -8.04 -6.85 -0.63
CA GLY A 11 -6.70 -6.70 -0.05
C GLY A 11 -6.03 -5.43 -0.57
N VAL A 12 -5.50 -4.60 0.32
CA VAL A 12 -4.75 -3.39 -0.04
C VAL A 12 -3.44 -3.36 0.75
N ASP A 13 -2.33 -3.48 0.05
CA ASP A 13 -1.00 -3.26 0.61
C ASP A 13 -0.61 -1.79 0.40
N HIS A 14 -0.55 -1.05 1.50
CA HIS A 14 -0.20 0.36 1.52
C HIS A 14 1.32 0.54 1.58
N GLY A 15 2.00 0.26 0.48
CA GLY A 15 3.44 0.49 0.37
C GLY A 15 3.81 1.97 0.29
N TYR A 16 5.07 2.32 0.54
CA TYR A 16 5.58 3.69 0.37
C TYR A 16 5.79 4.06 -1.10
N GLY A 17 6.20 3.13 -1.92
CA GLY A 17 6.39 3.37 -3.36
C GLY A 17 5.14 3.07 -4.17
N ASN A 18 4.41 2.01 -3.83
CA ASN A 18 3.24 1.57 -4.57
C ASN A 18 2.15 1.06 -3.64
N ILE A 19 0.90 1.34 -4.01
CA ILE A 19 -0.29 0.65 -3.51
C ILE A 19 -0.48 -0.61 -4.35
N LYS A 20 -0.66 -1.75 -3.68
CA LYS A 20 -0.87 -3.03 -4.33
C LYS A 20 -2.17 -3.66 -3.87
N THR A 21 -2.86 -4.28 -4.81
CA THR A 21 -4.04 -5.11 -4.55
C THR A 21 -3.87 -6.47 -5.20
N ALA A 22 -4.87 -7.33 -5.20
CA ALA A 22 -4.79 -8.63 -5.87
C ALA A 22 -4.52 -8.52 -7.38
N ASN A 23 -5.02 -7.45 -8.03
CA ASN A 23 -4.98 -7.30 -9.48
C ASN A 23 -4.40 -5.96 -9.97
N CYS A 24 -4.06 -5.04 -9.07
CA CYS A 24 -3.59 -3.70 -9.41
C CYS A 24 -2.35 -3.32 -8.62
N CYS A 25 -1.44 -2.58 -9.27
CA CYS A 25 -0.31 -1.92 -8.66
C CYS A 25 -0.21 -0.52 -9.25
N PHE A 26 -0.09 0.50 -8.39
CA PHE A 26 0.02 1.89 -8.83
C PHE A 26 0.82 2.72 -7.82
N PRO A 27 1.49 3.81 -8.24
CA PRO A 27 2.33 4.63 -7.37
C PRO A 27 1.55 5.23 -6.19
N THR A 28 2.22 5.32 -5.04
CA THR A 28 1.68 5.92 -3.80
C THR A 28 1.88 7.43 -3.83
N GLY A 29 1.42 8.11 -4.88
CA GLY A 29 1.45 9.56 -4.99
C GLY A 29 0.03 10.11 -5.08
N VAL A 30 -0.21 11.26 -4.46
CA VAL A 30 -1.49 11.99 -4.53
C VAL A 30 -1.21 13.47 -4.59
N GLU A 31 -1.74 14.14 -5.60
CA GLU A 31 -1.81 15.60 -5.66
C GLU A 31 -3.26 16.02 -5.50
N SER A 32 -3.55 16.90 -4.53
CA SER A 32 -4.90 17.41 -4.29
C SER A 32 -5.06 18.84 -4.83
N SER A 33 -6.26 19.14 -5.35
CA SER A 33 -6.63 20.47 -5.83
C SER A 33 -8.10 20.75 -5.53
N ASP A 34 -8.41 22.02 -5.27
CA ASP A 34 -9.80 22.49 -5.15
C ASP A 34 -10.40 22.86 -6.52
N THR A 35 -9.58 22.91 -7.56
CA THR A 35 -10.01 23.16 -8.93
C THR A 35 -9.79 21.93 -9.81
N GLU A 36 -10.70 21.73 -10.77
CA GLU A 36 -10.61 20.57 -11.67
C GLU A 36 -9.34 20.63 -12.52
N PRO A 37 -8.47 19.58 -12.45
CA PRO A 37 -7.24 19.56 -13.22
C PRO A 37 -7.49 19.35 -14.72
N THR A 38 -6.57 19.86 -15.54
CA THR A 38 -6.63 19.71 -17.01
C THR A 38 -6.51 18.24 -17.42
N PHE A 39 -5.62 17.49 -16.77
CA PHE A 39 -5.44 16.06 -17.04
C PHE A 39 -6.27 15.23 -16.04
N LYS A 40 -7.16 14.39 -16.58
CA LYS A 40 -8.14 13.63 -15.79
C LYS A 40 -7.83 12.11 -15.74
N ASN A 41 -6.60 11.74 -16.07
CA ASN A 41 -6.17 10.36 -15.94
C ASN A 41 -6.01 10.04 -14.44
N ASP A 42 -6.61 8.95 -13.99
CA ASP A 42 -6.56 8.55 -12.58
C ASP A 42 -7.04 9.64 -11.59
N LEU A 43 -7.99 10.47 -12.04
CA LEU A 43 -8.61 11.48 -11.21
C LEU A 43 -9.65 10.83 -10.29
N LEU A 44 -9.52 11.08 -8.98
CA LEU A 44 -10.50 10.76 -7.96
C LEU A 44 -11.13 12.07 -7.46
N ILE A 45 -12.45 12.09 -7.33
CA ILE A 45 -13.20 13.21 -6.78
C ILE A 45 -13.91 12.72 -5.51
N TYR A 46 -13.62 13.35 -4.40
CA TYR A 46 -14.21 13.02 -3.11
C TYR A 46 -14.46 14.29 -2.30
N GLN A 47 -15.67 14.41 -1.74
CA GLN A 47 -16.10 15.59 -0.96
C GLN A 47 -15.82 16.94 -1.65
N GLY A 48 -15.99 16.99 -2.97
CA GLY A 48 -15.82 18.22 -3.76
C GLY A 48 -14.36 18.58 -4.07
N ARG A 49 -13.38 17.80 -3.63
CA ARG A 49 -11.95 17.97 -3.96
C ARG A 49 -11.49 16.97 -5.01
N TYR A 50 -10.48 17.37 -5.74
CA TYR A 50 -9.89 16.60 -6.82
C TYR A 50 -8.54 16.02 -6.37
N TYR A 51 -8.31 14.73 -6.63
CA TYR A 51 -7.10 14.01 -6.26
C TYR A 51 -6.55 13.28 -7.46
N GLN A 52 -5.36 13.69 -7.91
CA GLN A 52 -4.64 13.01 -8.99
C GLN A 52 -3.84 11.86 -8.40
N ILE A 53 -4.22 10.61 -8.73
CA ILE A 53 -3.60 9.40 -8.18
C ILE A 53 -2.38 9.00 -8.99
N GLY A 54 -1.30 8.65 -8.30
CA GLY A 54 -0.05 8.17 -8.92
C GLY A 54 0.90 9.28 -9.32
N VAL A 55 0.63 10.51 -8.93
CA VAL A 55 1.48 11.68 -9.19
C VAL A 55 2.18 12.10 -7.90
N GLY A 56 3.44 12.50 -8.01
CA GLY A 56 4.27 12.85 -6.86
C GLY A 56 4.87 11.64 -6.15
N HIS A 57 5.78 11.90 -5.23
CA HIS A 57 6.39 10.90 -4.35
C HIS A 57 5.95 11.16 -2.92
N LYS A 58 5.58 10.10 -2.21
CA LYS A 58 5.34 10.19 -0.78
C LYS A 58 6.63 9.95 -0.02
N GLU A 59 7.00 10.93 0.80
CA GLU A 59 8.05 10.73 1.79
C GLU A 59 7.62 9.73 2.87
N TYR A 60 8.62 9.09 3.48
CA TYR A 60 8.40 8.19 4.60
C TYR A 60 7.77 8.94 5.78
N ALA A 61 6.51 8.65 6.09
CA ALA A 61 5.86 9.11 7.31
C ALA A 61 5.82 7.98 8.34
N ALA A 62 6.18 8.28 9.60
CA ALA A 62 6.17 7.32 10.69
C ALA A 62 4.74 6.83 11.05
N GLU A 63 3.71 7.60 10.70
CA GLU A 63 2.30 7.27 10.95
C GLU A 63 1.46 7.52 9.70
N LYS A 64 0.89 6.44 9.16
CA LYS A 64 0.02 6.51 7.97
C LYS A 64 -1.33 7.17 8.24
N ILE A 65 -1.75 7.23 9.48
CA ILE A 65 -3.04 7.82 9.90
C ILE A 65 -3.06 9.34 9.93
N MET A 66 -1.89 9.98 9.92
CA MET A 66 -1.77 11.45 9.91
C MET A 66 -1.95 12.05 8.51
N ASP A 67 -2.17 11.21 7.50
CA ASP A 67 -2.15 11.57 6.11
C ASP A 67 -3.43 11.09 5.42
N GLU A 68 -4.28 12.04 5.02
CA GLU A 68 -5.53 11.78 4.30
C GLU A 68 -5.32 10.96 3.01
N ASP A 69 -4.16 11.09 2.38
CA ASP A 69 -3.86 10.46 1.11
C ASP A 69 -3.97 8.93 1.15
N TYR A 70 -3.61 8.28 2.27
CA TYR A 70 -3.79 6.83 2.38
C TYR A 70 -5.25 6.39 2.35
N TYR A 71 -6.16 7.25 2.82
CA TYR A 71 -7.59 7.01 2.67
C TYR A 71 -8.02 7.15 1.20
N ILE A 72 -7.59 8.22 0.55
CA ILE A 72 -7.84 8.47 -0.89
C ILE A 72 -7.27 7.34 -1.76
N LEU A 73 -6.05 6.90 -1.47
CA LEU A 73 -5.41 5.77 -2.15
C LEU A 73 -6.18 4.45 -1.93
N THR A 74 -6.79 4.27 -0.75
CA THR A 74 -7.66 3.13 -0.47
C THR A 74 -8.93 3.18 -1.32
N LEU A 75 -9.57 4.35 -1.46
CA LEU A 75 -10.73 4.51 -2.34
C LEU A 75 -10.37 4.21 -3.80
N ALA A 76 -9.22 4.71 -4.27
CA ALA A 76 -8.72 4.40 -5.62
C ALA A 76 -8.45 2.90 -5.80
N ALA A 77 -7.90 2.22 -4.79
CA ALA A 77 -7.66 0.78 -4.81
C ALA A 77 -8.97 -0.02 -4.90
N ILE A 78 -9.99 0.37 -4.12
CA ILE A 78 -11.34 -0.21 -4.16
C ILE A 78 -11.93 -0.05 -5.57
N ALA A 79 -11.91 1.17 -6.11
CA ALA A 79 -12.46 1.45 -7.44
C ALA A 79 -11.76 0.65 -8.53
N ARG A 80 -10.42 0.52 -8.49
CA ARG A 80 -9.64 -0.25 -9.48
C ARG A 80 -10.00 -1.75 -9.44
N GLU A 81 -10.16 -2.33 -8.24
CA GLU A 81 -10.57 -3.74 -8.11
C GLU A 81 -12.00 -3.96 -8.62
N LEU A 82 -12.96 -3.12 -8.22
CA LEU A 82 -14.36 -3.24 -8.60
C LEU A 82 -14.59 -2.96 -10.09
N SER A 83 -13.85 -2.02 -10.68
CA SER A 83 -13.98 -1.67 -12.10
C SER A 83 -13.67 -2.84 -13.03
N ARG A 84 -12.87 -3.81 -12.62
CA ARG A 84 -12.55 -5.02 -13.39
C ARG A 84 -13.77 -5.91 -13.62
N GLU A 85 -14.70 -5.88 -12.66
CA GLU A 85 -15.97 -6.60 -12.74
C GLU A 85 -17.15 -5.66 -13.09
N GLN A 86 -16.86 -4.40 -13.48
CA GLN A 86 -17.83 -3.36 -13.84
C GLN A 86 -18.80 -3.03 -12.69
N ILE A 87 -18.35 -3.21 -11.43
CA ILE A 87 -19.14 -2.95 -10.24
C ILE A 87 -18.86 -1.52 -9.77
N THR A 88 -19.93 -0.79 -9.45
CA THR A 88 -19.86 0.58 -8.91
C THR A 88 -20.56 0.73 -7.57
N GLN A 89 -21.36 -0.28 -7.15
CA GLN A 89 -22.01 -0.32 -5.85
C GLN A 89 -21.66 -1.63 -5.15
N ALA A 90 -21.10 -1.55 -3.94
CA ALA A 90 -20.66 -2.75 -3.25
C ALA A 90 -20.57 -2.59 -1.73
N ASN A 91 -20.76 -3.71 -1.02
CA ASN A 91 -20.29 -3.87 0.35
C ASN A 91 -18.84 -4.36 0.30
N ALA A 92 -17.90 -3.60 0.84
CA ALA A 92 -16.48 -3.91 0.85
C ALA A 92 -15.97 -4.22 2.26
N PHE A 93 -15.19 -5.28 2.41
CA PHE A 93 -14.40 -5.57 3.59
C PHE A 93 -12.91 -5.41 3.23
N LEU A 94 -12.18 -4.60 3.99
CA LEU A 94 -10.79 -4.29 3.71
C LEU A 94 -9.83 -5.23 4.47
N ALA A 95 -8.90 -5.85 3.77
CA ALA A 95 -7.77 -6.56 4.34
C ALA A 95 -6.49 -5.77 4.04
N VAL A 96 -5.92 -5.08 5.03
CA VAL A 96 -4.85 -4.11 4.82
C VAL A 96 -3.57 -4.48 5.54
N GLY A 97 -2.43 -3.99 5.05
CA GLY A 97 -1.11 -4.25 5.61
C GLY A 97 -0.51 -3.03 6.34
N LEU A 98 0.13 -3.29 7.50
CA LEU A 98 1.06 -2.36 8.14
C LEU A 98 2.43 -3.01 8.31
N PRO A 99 3.53 -2.22 8.32
CA PRO A 99 4.84 -2.72 8.69
C PRO A 99 4.80 -3.54 9.99
N LEU A 100 5.59 -4.61 10.05
CA LEU A 100 5.55 -5.61 11.14
C LEU A 100 5.59 -4.99 12.53
N SER A 101 6.54 -4.10 12.78
CA SER A 101 6.74 -3.48 14.09
C SER A 101 5.63 -2.47 14.47
N TRP A 102 4.80 -2.04 13.51
CA TRP A 102 3.76 -1.04 13.74
C TRP A 102 2.40 -1.63 14.04
N VAL A 103 2.16 -2.88 13.62
CA VAL A 103 0.86 -3.55 13.79
C VAL A 103 0.39 -3.51 15.25
N ALA A 104 1.28 -3.82 16.20
CA ALA A 104 0.91 -3.84 17.62
C ALA A 104 0.44 -2.48 18.14
N LYS A 105 1.04 -1.38 17.67
CA LYS A 105 0.74 -0.01 18.16
C LYS A 105 -0.33 0.69 17.35
N GLN A 106 -0.38 0.48 16.03
CA GLN A 106 -1.19 1.30 15.11
C GLN A 106 -2.40 0.55 14.54
N ARG A 107 -2.53 -0.77 14.75
CA ARG A 107 -3.60 -1.61 14.18
C ARG A 107 -4.99 -1.04 14.40
N LYS A 108 -5.30 -0.65 15.65
CA LYS A 108 -6.62 -0.13 16.01
C LYS A 108 -6.87 1.22 15.35
N ALA A 109 -5.96 2.15 15.49
CA ALA A 109 -6.07 3.49 14.93
C ALA A 109 -6.16 3.45 13.39
N PHE A 110 -5.35 2.63 12.72
CA PHE A 110 -5.40 2.49 11.27
C PHE A 110 -6.71 1.86 10.78
N ARG A 111 -7.24 0.89 11.53
CA ARG A 111 -8.57 0.34 11.25
C ARG A 111 -9.67 1.39 11.38
N GLU A 112 -9.67 2.18 12.45
CA GLU A 112 -10.63 3.26 12.69
C GLU A 112 -10.53 4.34 11.62
N TYR A 113 -9.32 4.73 11.23
CA TYR A 113 -9.05 5.65 10.14
C TYR A 113 -9.67 5.17 8.80
N LEU A 114 -9.52 3.89 8.45
CA LEU A 114 -10.12 3.34 7.23
C LEU A 114 -11.64 3.24 7.29
N LEU A 115 -12.22 3.20 8.50
CA LEU A 115 -13.65 3.10 8.73
C LEU A 115 -14.29 4.45 9.11
N GLN A 116 -13.58 5.57 8.96
CA GLN A 116 -14.06 6.92 9.29
C GLN A 116 -15.38 7.27 8.57
N ASN A 117 -15.52 6.83 7.32
CA ASN A 117 -16.75 6.94 6.55
C ASN A 117 -17.16 5.55 6.06
N ARG A 118 -18.24 5.02 6.62
CA ARG A 118 -18.71 3.67 6.26
C ARG A 118 -19.50 3.63 4.98
N GLU A 119 -20.22 4.69 4.67
CA GLU A 119 -20.91 4.89 3.41
C GLU A 119 -20.14 5.98 2.67
N VAL A 120 -19.51 5.64 1.56
CA VAL A 120 -18.66 6.58 0.83
C VAL A 120 -19.07 6.65 -0.63
N GLU A 121 -19.28 7.88 -1.09
CA GLU A 121 -19.55 8.22 -2.47
C GLU A 121 -18.37 9.01 -3.01
N PHE A 122 -17.86 8.58 -4.17
CA PHE A 122 -16.75 9.23 -4.85
C PHE A 122 -16.77 8.90 -6.34
N SER A 123 -16.12 9.72 -7.13
CA SER A 123 -15.93 9.45 -8.55
C SER A 123 -14.46 9.08 -8.82
N PHE A 124 -14.23 8.07 -9.65
CA PHE A 124 -12.89 7.68 -10.08
C PHE A 124 -12.89 7.34 -11.57
N ARG A 125 -11.99 7.96 -12.33
CA ARG A 125 -11.92 7.77 -13.79
C ARG A 125 -13.29 7.98 -14.47
N ARG A 126 -14.02 9.03 -14.08
CA ARG A 126 -15.36 9.40 -14.58
C ARG A 126 -16.45 8.35 -14.32
N LYS A 127 -16.28 7.49 -13.32
CA LYS A 127 -17.32 6.57 -12.84
C LYS A 127 -17.61 6.87 -11.38
N ASP A 128 -18.88 6.94 -11.06
CA ASP A 128 -19.33 7.17 -9.68
C ASP A 128 -19.44 5.84 -8.93
N TYR A 129 -18.92 5.83 -7.73
CA TYR A 129 -18.90 4.68 -6.82
C TYR A 129 -19.68 4.99 -5.57
N HIS A 130 -20.49 4.01 -5.15
CA HIS A 130 -21.22 4.02 -3.89
C HIS A 130 -20.83 2.78 -3.10
N ILE A 131 -19.98 2.96 -2.09
CA ILE A 131 -19.32 1.84 -1.39
C ILE A 131 -19.65 1.88 0.09
N ARG A 132 -20.14 0.76 0.61
CA ARG A 132 -20.28 0.54 2.04
C ARG A 132 -19.11 -0.26 2.56
N ILE A 133 -18.23 0.36 3.37
CA ILE A 133 -17.11 -0.30 4.03
C ILE A 133 -17.62 -0.98 5.30
N VAL A 134 -17.93 -2.27 5.19
CA VAL A 134 -18.55 -3.03 6.29
C VAL A 134 -17.56 -3.39 7.41
N GLY A 135 -16.27 -3.39 7.11
CA GLY A 135 -15.23 -3.67 8.11
C GLY A 135 -13.82 -3.63 7.52
N ALA A 136 -12.84 -3.67 8.41
CA ALA A 136 -11.43 -3.77 8.03
C ALA A 136 -10.66 -4.66 9.01
N THR A 137 -9.66 -5.38 8.50
CA THR A 137 -8.67 -6.12 9.28
C THR A 137 -7.28 -5.71 8.85
N VAL A 138 -6.39 -5.49 9.82
CA VAL A 138 -5.01 -5.10 9.58
C VAL A 138 -4.08 -6.27 9.85
N TYR A 139 -3.24 -6.59 8.89
CA TYR A 139 -2.23 -7.65 8.93
C TYR A 139 -0.81 -7.09 8.89
N PRO A 140 0.17 -7.83 9.40
CA PRO A 140 1.58 -7.50 9.16
C PRO A 140 1.91 -7.62 7.66
N GLN A 141 2.59 -6.62 7.10
CA GLN A 141 3.14 -6.69 5.74
C GLN A 141 4.12 -7.87 5.62
N GLY A 142 4.22 -8.46 4.44
CA GLY A 142 5.01 -9.66 4.19
C GLY A 142 4.38 -10.96 4.70
N PHE A 143 3.72 -10.96 5.87
CA PHE A 143 3.10 -12.16 6.44
C PHE A 143 2.05 -12.79 5.51
N ALA A 144 1.30 -11.98 4.76
CA ALA A 144 0.31 -12.47 3.81
C ALA A 144 0.90 -13.40 2.75
N ALA A 145 2.17 -13.23 2.39
CA ALA A 145 2.87 -14.07 1.41
C ALA A 145 3.10 -15.49 1.94
N ILE A 146 3.36 -15.64 3.24
CA ILE A 146 3.64 -16.95 3.86
C ILE A 146 2.43 -17.56 4.57
N ALA A 147 1.39 -16.79 4.86
CA ALA A 147 0.21 -17.24 5.60
C ALA A 147 -0.40 -18.56 5.07
N PRO A 148 -0.52 -18.80 3.74
CA PRO A 148 -1.05 -20.04 3.21
C PRO A 148 -0.15 -21.25 3.43
N ILE A 149 1.15 -21.07 3.62
CA ILE A 149 2.17 -22.13 3.64
C ILE A 149 2.91 -22.21 4.98
N VAL A 150 2.70 -21.28 5.90
CA VAL A 150 3.44 -21.21 7.17
C VAL A 150 3.33 -22.50 8.00
N ASN A 151 2.21 -23.20 7.92
CA ASN A 151 2.00 -24.47 8.61
C ASN A 151 2.89 -25.62 8.12
N HIS A 152 3.55 -25.45 6.97
CA HIS A 152 4.50 -26.43 6.42
C HIS A 152 5.95 -26.12 6.77
N PHE A 153 6.21 -25.01 7.48
CA PHE A 153 7.56 -24.60 7.85
C PHE A 153 8.06 -25.43 9.03
N THR A 154 9.19 -26.08 8.87
CA THR A 154 9.90 -26.81 9.93
C THR A 154 11.22 -26.08 10.28
N GLY A 155 11.62 -26.16 11.54
CA GLY A 155 12.83 -25.52 12.01
C GLY A 155 12.74 -23.99 11.97
N SER A 156 13.88 -23.34 11.84
CA SER A 156 13.98 -21.87 11.79
C SER A 156 13.95 -21.37 10.36
N ASN A 157 12.95 -20.52 10.04
CA ASN A 157 12.84 -19.87 8.74
C ASN A 157 12.82 -18.34 8.93
N MET A 158 13.23 -17.61 7.92
CA MET A 158 13.22 -16.16 7.88
C MET A 158 12.53 -15.67 6.61
N LEU A 159 11.56 -14.77 6.80
CA LEU A 159 10.97 -13.98 5.72
C LEU A 159 11.65 -12.61 5.74
N CYS A 160 12.17 -12.19 4.60
CA CYS A 160 12.66 -10.84 4.37
C CYS A 160 11.82 -10.21 3.25
N ASP A 161 11.00 -9.21 3.60
CA ASP A 161 10.17 -8.46 2.67
C ASP A 161 10.81 -7.08 2.47
N ILE A 162 11.41 -6.86 1.31
CA ILE A 162 12.11 -5.64 0.94
C ILE A 162 11.18 -4.79 0.08
N GLY A 163 10.60 -3.77 0.70
CA GLY A 163 9.77 -2.77 0.04
C GLY A 163 10.59 -1.58 -0.48
N ASN A 164 9.90 -0.56 -0.98
CA ASN A 164 10.56 0.67 -1.43
C ASN A 164 11.19 1.45 -0.27
N GLY A 165 10.45 1.66 0.83
CA GLY A 165 10.90 2.46 1.97
C GLY A 165 11.41 1.65 3.17
N THR A 166 11.00 0.38 3.29
CA THR A 166 11.29 -0.45 4.47
C THR A 166 11.64 -1.88 4.10
N MET A 167 12.42 -2.51 4.97
CA MET A 167 12.66 -3.95 5.00
C MET A 167 11.98 -4.52 6.24
N ASN A 168 11.09 -5.49 6.05
CA ASN A 168 10.45 -6.23 7.13
C ASN A 168 11.08 -7.61 7.26
N ILE A 169 11.52 -7.97 8.46
CA ILE A 169 12.10 -9.28 8.78
C ILE A 169 11.20 -9.98 9.78
N LEU A 170 10.79 -11.18 9.44
CA LEU A 170 9.98 -12.06 10.27
C LEU A 170 10.65 -13.41 10.39
N ARG A 171 10.83 -13.89 11.62
CA ARG A 171 11.31 -15.24 11.88
C ARG A 171 10.16 -16.16 12.28
N THR A 172 10.19 -17.38 11.76
CA THR A 172 9.31 -18.47 12.25
C THR A 172 10.14 -19.61 12.79
N LEU A 173 9.60 -20.29 13.81
CA LEU A 173 10.17 -21.52 14.38
C LEU A 173 9.05 -22.56 14.42
N ASP A 174 9.22 -23.67 13.72
CA ASP A 174 8.24 -24.75 13.61
C ASP A 174 6.81 -24.23 13.36
N SER A 175 6.63 -23.52 12.25
CA SER A 175 5.37 -22.91 11.82
C SER A 175 4.83 -21.78 12.70
N LYS A 176 5.50 -21.41 13.78
CA LYS A 176 5.08 -20.33 14.68
C LYS A 176 5.90 -19.08 14.46
N VAL A 177 5.21 -17.94 14.40
CA VAL A 177 5.86 -16.63 14.30
C VAL A 177 6.54 -16.30 15.62
N ASP A 178 7.84 -15.99 15.59
CA ASP A 178 8.56 -15.47 16.75
C ASP A 178 8.41 -13.95 16.84
N LEU A 179 7.46 -13.50 17.64
CA LEU A 179 7.16 -12.09 17.83
C LEU A 179 8.33 -11.25 18.37
N ARG A 180 9.34 -11.89 18.98
CA ARG A 180 10.55 -11.22 19.49
C ARG A 180 11.59 -11.00 18.41
N GLN A 181 11.45 -11.68 17.28
CA GLN A 181 12.36 -11.64 16.15
C GLN A 181 11.65 -11.03 14.89
N MET A 182 10.91 -9.95 15.14
CA MET A 182 10.25 -9.16 14.09
C MET A 182 10.86 -7.76 14.08
N PHE A 183 11.35 -7.36 12.91
CA PHE A 183 12.01 -6.08 12.73
C PHE A 183 11.45 -5.38 11.50
N THR A 184 11.35 -4.07 11.58
CA THR A 184 11.10 -3.19 10.42
C THR A 184 12.20 -2.15 10.42
N GLU A 185 13.01 -2.16 9.37
CA GLU A 185 14.12 -1.24 9.18
C GLU A 185 13.87 -0.32 7.99
N LYS A 186 14.46 0.86 8.03
CA LYS A 186 14.40 1.82 6.92
C LYS A 186 15.40 1.49 5.80
N TYR A 187 15.55 0.22 5.48
CA TYR A 187 16.45 -0.29 4.43
C TYR A 187 15.64 -0.84 3.26
N GLY A 188 14.89 0.04 2.59
CA GLY A 188 14.19 -0.32 1.36
C GLY A 188 15.03 -0.06 0.12
N VAL A 189 14.45 -0.34 -1.05
CA VAL A 189 15.09 -0.13 -2.34
C VAL A 189 15.50 1.34 -2.55
N GLN A 190 14.74 2.29 -2.00
CA GLN A 190 15.04 3.72 -2.10
C GLN A 190 16.39 4.09 -1.49
N GLN A 191 16.74 3.50 -0.34
CA GLN A 191 18.06 3.74 0.28
C GLN A 191 19.19 3.19 -0.58
N CYS A 192 18.95 2.06 -1.26
CA CYS A 192 19.90 1.50 -2.22
C CYS A 192 20.09 2.44 -3.41
N VAL A 193 19.01 2.99 -3.95
CA VAL A 193 19.06 3.97 -5.05
C VAL A 193 19.86 5.21 -4.66
N LEU A 194 19.57 5.80 -3.49
CA LEU A 194 20.29 6.96 -2.98
C LEU A 194 21.78 6.68 -2.79
N ALA A 195 22.13 5.52 -2.20
CA ALA A 195 23.53 5.12 -2.02
C ALA A 195 24.28 4.96 -3.36
N ILE A 196 23.61 4.43 -4.41
CA ILE A 196 24.17 4.33 -5.76
C ILE A 196 24.38 5.73 -6.35
N GLN A 197 23.39 6.64 -6.23
CA GLN A 197 23.53 8.02 -6.73
C GLN A 197 24.68 8.75 -6.05
N GLU A 198 24.81 8.64 -4.72
CA GLU A 198 25.92 9.22 -3.97
C GLU A 198 27.28 8.66 -4.39
N ALA A 199 27.38 7.34 -4.58
CA ALA A 199 28.60 6.68 -5.02
C ALA A 199 29.00 7.15 -6.43
N LEU A 200 28.06 7.20 -7.37
CA LEU A 200 28.32 7.67 -8.74
C LEU A 200 28.76 9.14 -8.77
N MET A 201 28.12 10.00 -7.99
CA MET A 201 28.51 11.39 -7.88
C MET A 201 29.93 11.54 -7.32
N ARG A 202 30.25 10.78 -6.26
CA ARG A 202 31.55 10.84 -5.59
C ARG A 202 32.69 10.29 -6.46
N GLU A 203 32.46 9.19 -7.16
CA GLU A 203 33.51 8.45 -7.86
C GLU A 203 33.64 8.83 -9.34
N HIS A 204 32.53 9.22 -9.95
CA HIS A 204 32.47 9.47 -11.40
C HIS A 204 31.95 10.86 -11.76
N HIS A 205 31.58 11.70 -10.77
CA HIS A 205 30.92 13.00 -11.00
C HIS A 205 29.73 12.90 -11.96
N ALA A 206 28.98 11.78 -11.87
CA ALA A 206 27.86 11.45 -12.72
C ALA A 206 26.57 11.37 -11.93
N GLU A 207 25.49 11.86 -12.52
CA GLU A 207 24.14 11.77 -11.98
C GLU A 207 23.33 10.82 -12.86
N LEU A 208 22.67 9.84 -12.25
CA LEU A 208 21.72 8.96 -12.92
C LEU A 208 20.32 9.19 -12.39
N GLU A 209 19.35 9.21 -13.31
CA GLU A 209 17.94 9.23 -12.92
C GLU A 209 17.57 7.98 -12.13
N GLU A 210 16.74 8.15 -11.11
CA GLU A 210 16.25 7.09 -10.25
C GLU A 210 15.66 5.91 -11.05
N GLN A 211 14.91 6.21 -12.12
CA GLN A 211 14.30 5.19 -12.96
C GLN A 211 15.34 4.30 -13.67
N MET A 212 16.47 4.86 -14.04
CA MET A 212 17.57 4.09 -14.65
C MET A 212 18.16 3.12 -13.63
N ILE A 213 18.41 3.57 -12.41
CA ILE A 213 18.92 2.73 -11.32
C ILE A 213 17.91 1.61 -11.00
N HIS A 214 16.63 1.91 -10.90
CA HIS A 214 15.59 0.90 -10.70
C HIS A 214 15.56 -0.15 -11.81
N ASN A 215 15.80 0.22 -13.06
CA ASN A 215 15.87 -0.71 -14.17
C ASN A 215 17.08 -1.66 -14.03
N PHE A 216 18.24 -1.16 -13.59
CA PHE A 216 19.40 -2.00 -13.31
C PHE A 216 19.19 -2.97 -12.14
N LEU A 217 18.49 -2.54 -11.08
CA LEU A 217 18.24 -3.38 -9.91
C LEU A 217 17.22 -4.52 -10.16
N ARG A 218 16.50 -4.48 -11.28
CA ARG A 218 15.50 -5.51 -11.66
C ARG A 218 16.07 -6.66 -12.49
N TYR A 219 17.28 -6.53 -12.99
CA TYR A 219 17.99 -7.52 -13.79
C TYR A 219 19.28 -7.99 -13.09
#